data_083f3a11a69d6667ac3ce97a67ffab6d
#
_entry.id   083f3a11a69d6667ac3ce97a67ffab6d
#
_cell.length_a   1.000
_cell.length_b   1.000
_cell.length_c   1.000
_cell.angle_alpha   90.00
_cell.angle_beta   90.00
_cell.angle_gamma   90.00
#
_symmetry.space_group_name_H-M   'P 1'
#
loop_
_entity.id
_entity.type
_entity.pdbx_description
1 polymer ?
#
loop_
_entity_poly.entity_id
_entity_poly.type
_entity_poly.pdbx_seq_one_letter_code
_entity_poly.pdbx_strand_id
1 'polypeptide(L)'
;MNSMVKIGGTLFGFSAIAALLLAGTNQVTSPVIEQLNNEARIAVLPEAKDFKQVDKSAYASAGAKTAMEVYEGANGSDTVGYTIKTAPVGYGGPVEITIGISKDGKITGVNVGNNSETPGLGAKAADPAFYGQYKDKA
;
A
#
# COMPACT_ATOMS: atom_id res chain seq x y z
N MET A 1 -26.96 -43.45 -5.35
CA MET A 1 -25.89 -42.43 -5.21
C MET A 1 -25.81 -42.05 -3.76
N ASN A 2 -24.69 -42.30 -3.10
CA ASN A 2 -24.54 -42.12 -1.66
C ASN A 2 -24.78 -40.68 -1.23
N SER A 3 -25.47 -40.48 -0.09
CA SER A 3 -25.74 -39.13 0.47
C SER A 3 -24.48 -38.30 0.63
N MET A 4 -23.35 -38.93 0.94
CA MET A 4 -22.03 -38.26 1.02
C MET A 4 -21.59 -37.63 -0.30
N VAL A 5 -21.82 -38.29 -1.44
CA VAL A 5 -21.46 -37.77 -2.76
C VAL A 5 -22.33 -36.56 -3.12
N LYS A 6 -23.61 -36.58 -2.76
CA LYS A 6 -24.50 -35.43 -2.96
C LYS A 6 -24.08 -34.24 -2.11
N ILE A 7 -23.78 -34.46 -0.82
CA ILE A 7 -23.35 -33.41 0.09
C ILE A 7 -21.98 -32.84 -0.36
N GLY A 8 -21.04 -33.72 -0.71
CA GLY A 8 -19.74 -33.31 -1.23
C GLY A 8 -19.84 -32.51 -2.52
N GLY A 9 -20.68 -32.93 -3.46
CA GLY A 9 -20.93 -32.23 -4.72
C GLY A 9 -21.57 -30.86 -4.54
N THR A 10 -22.54 -30.73 -3.63
CA THR A 10 -23.15 -29.42 -3.33
C THR A 10 -22.15 -28.46 -2.67
N LEU A 11 -21.38 -28.92 -1.67
CA LEU A 11 -20.34 -28.10 -1.04
C LEU A 11 -19.27 -27.68 -2.02
N PHE A 12 -18.82 -28.57 -2.90
CA PHE A 12 -17.87 -28.24 -3.96
C PHE A 12 -18.44 -27.18 -4.91
N GLY A 13 -19.70 -27.32 -5.32
CA GLY A 13 -20.37 -26.35 -6.18
C GLY A 13 -20.41 -24.94 -5.56
N PHE A 14 -20.82 -24.83 -4.31
CA PHE A 14 -20.83 -23.55 -3.59
C PHE A 14 -19.42 -22.94 -3.45
N SER A 15 -18.42 -23.76 -3.10
CA SER A 15 -17.04 -23.30 -2.96
C SER A 15 -16.47 -22.84 -4.29
N ALA A 16 -16.76 -23.54 -5.39
CA ALA A 16 -16.31 -23.18 -6.73
C ALA A 16 -16.93 -21.84 -7.19
N ILE A 17 -18.24 -21.65 -6.96
CA ILE A 17 -18.91 -20.38 -7.28
C ILE A 17 -18.33 -19.23 -6.45
N ALA A 18 -18.14 -19.42 -5.14
CA ALA A 18 -17.54 -18.41 -4.29
C ALA A 18 -16.11 -18.03 -4.73
N ALA A 19 -15.29 -19.01 -5.09
CA ALA A 19 -13.94 -18.79 -5.61
C ALA A 19 -13.95 -18.03 -6.94
N LEU A 20 -14.86 -18.34 -7.86
CA LEU A 20 -15.01 -17.63 -9.14
C LEU A 20 -15.43 -16.18 -8.93
N LEU A 21 -16.37 -15.92 -8.03
CA LEU A 21 -16.82 -14.57 -7.70
C LEU A 21 -15.68 -13.73 -7.08
N LEU A 22 -14.92 -14.32 -6.15
CA LEU A 22 -13.76 -13.67 -5.55
C LEU A 22 -12.66 -13.38 -6.59
N ALA A 23 -12.35 -14.35 -7.45
CA ALA A 23 -11.37 -14.18 -8.51
C ALA A 23 -11.79 -13.08 -9.50
N GLY A 24 -13.07 -13.07 -9.92
CA GLY A 24 -13.62 -12.05 -10.81
C GLY A 24 -13.56 -10.65 -10.19
N THR A 25 -13.95 -10.52 -8.93
CA THR A 25 -13.86 -9.26 -8.20
C THR A 25 -12.41 -8.79 -8.10
N ASN A 26 -11.49 -9.68 -7.77
CA ASN A 26 -10.07 -9.34 -7.67
C ASN A 26 -9.49 -8.85 -9.00
N GLN A 27 -9.84 -9.46 -10.14
CA GLN A 27 -9.37 -9.01 -11.45
C GLN A 27 -9.80 -7.58 -11.81
N VAL A 28 -10.99 -7.17 -11.39
CA VAL A 28 -11.49 -5.82 -11.63
C VAL A 28 -10.91 -4.81 -10.64
N THR A 29 -10.70 -5.22 -9.38
CA THR A 29 -10.28 -4.32 -8.31
C THR A 29 -8.77 -4.11 -8.26
N SER A 30 -7.97 -5.14 -8.57
CA SER A 30 -6.51 -5.07 -8.54
C SER A 30 -5.91 -3.92 -9.36
N PRO A 31 -6.31 -3.69 -10.64
CA PRO A 31 -5.73 -2.59 -11.41
C PRO A 31 -6.08 -1.22 -10.84
N VAL A 32 -7.27 -1.07 -10.24
CA VAL A 32 -7.69 0.19 -9.60
C VAL A 32 -6.86 0.45 -8.33
N ILE A 33 -6.62 -0.57 -7.53
CA ILE A 33 -5.77 -0.47 -6.34
C ILE A 33 -4.34 -0.11 -6.72
N GLU A 34 -3.77 -0.74 -7.75
CA GLU A 34 -2.44 -0.42 -8.26
C GLU A 34 -2.34 1.02 -8.76
N GLN A 35 -3.35 1.50 -9.47
CA GLN A 35 -3.41 2.88 -9.94
C GLN A 35 -3.40 3.87 -8.75
N LEU A 36 -4.27 3.66 -7.75
CA LEU A 36 -4.31 4.50 -6.54
C LEU A 36 -2.98 4.47 -5.76
N ASN A 37 -2.38 3.29 -5.64
CA ASN A 37 -1.07 3.16 -4.99
C ASN A 37 0.02 3.91 -5.79
N ASN A 38 -0.03 3.85 -7.11
CA ASN A 38 0.93 4.56 -7.97
C ASN A 38 0.75 6.08 -7.87
N GLU A 39 -0.49 6.56 -7.85
CA GLU A 39 -0.79 7.99 -7.63
C GLU A 39 -0.24 8.47 -6.27
N ALA A 40 -0.40 7.67 -5.21
CA ALA A 40 0.16 7.98 -3.89
C ALA A 40 1.69 8.03 -3.91
N ARG A 41 2.37 7.14 -4.67
CA ARG A 41 3.83 7.15 -4.84
C ARG A 41 4.30 8.41 -5.57
N ILE A 42 3.62 8.76 -6.67
CA ILE A 42 3.92 9.99 -7.44
C ILE A 42 3.70 11.23 -6.58
N ALA A 43 2.65 11.26 -5.76
CA ALA A 43 2.37 12.40 -4.90
C ALA A 43 3.47 12.67 -3.86
N VAL A 44 4.12 11.61 -3.35
CA VAL A 44 5.19 11.75 -2.34
C VAL A 44 6.59 11.82 -2.94
N LEU A 45 6.78 11.36 -4.18
CA LEU A 45 8.06 11.42 -4.90
C LEU A 45 7.82 11.87 -6.36
N PRO A 46 7.49 13.15 -6.60
CA PRO A 46 7.06 13.65 -7.91
C PRO A 46 8.17 13.66 -8.98
N GLU A 47 9.42 13.55 -8.57
CA GLU A 47 10.56 13.49 -9.48
C GLU A 47 10.70 12.13 -10.17
N ALA A 48 10.11 11.07 -9.60
CA ALA A 48 10.13 9.74 -10.16
C ALA A 48 9.06 9.58 -11.25
N LYS A 49 9.45 8.99 -12.37
CA LYS A 49 8.54 8.61 -13.47
C LYS A 49 8.19 7.13 -13.44
N ASP A 50 9.11 6.31 -12.96
CA ASP A 50 8.99 4.86 -12.87
C ASP A 50 9.24 4.39 -11.45
N PHE A 51 8.51 3.36 -11.03
CA PHE A 51 8.64 2.75 -9.71
C PHE A 51 8.90 1.25 -9.84
N LYS A 52 9.99 0.79 -9.24
CA LYS A 52 10.36 -0.62 -9.21
C LYS A 52 10.30 -1.12 -7.77
N GLN A 53 9.55 -2.20 -7.54
CA GLN A 53 9.46 -2.80 -6.23
C GLN A 53 10.80 -3.37 -5.78
N VAL A 54 11.19 -3.05 -4.56
CA VAL A 54 12.39 -3.58 -3.90
C VAL A 54 12.02 -4.87 -3.18
N ASP A 55 12.90 -5.88 -3.26
CA ASP A 55 12.67 -7.15 -2.58
C ASP A 55 12.58 -6.95 -1.05
N LYS A 56 11.60 -7.62 -0.43
CA LYS A 56 11.35 -7.50 1.01
C LYS A 56 12.55 -7.89 1.86
N SER A 57 13.34 -8.87 1.42
CA SER A 57 14.53 -9.31 2.13
C SER A 57 15.59 -8.21 2.24
N ALA A 58 15.72 -7.38 1.21
CA ALA A 58 16.71 -6.31 1.16
C ALA A 58 16.43 -5.22 2.22
N TYR A 59 15.19 -4.72 2.31
CA TYR A 59 14.89 -3.66 3.28
C TYR A 59 14.61 -4.18 4.69
N ALA A 60 14.12 -5.40 4.86
CA ALA A 60 13.96 -6.02 6.17
C ALA A 60 15.29 -6.28 6.86
N SER A 61 16.33 -6.70 6.11
CA SER A 61 17.68 -6.88 6.62
C SER A 61 18.34 -5.55 7.00
N ALA A 62 17.98 -4.45 6.31
CA ALA A 62 18.42 -3.10 6.63
C ALA A 62 17.71 -2.47 7.85
N GLY A 63 16.78 -3.19 8.50
CA GLY A 63 16.11 -2.75 9.72
C GLY A 63 14.70 -2.17 9.51
N ALA A 64 14.23 -2.02 8.27
CA ALA A 64 12.90 -1.49 7.95
C ALA A 64 11.79 -2.56 8.13
N LYS A 65 11.69 -3.14 9.31
CA LYS A 65 10.78 -4.27 9.63
C LYS A 65 9.30 -3.90 9.54
N THR A 66 8.96 -2.64 9.72
CA THR A 66 7.58 -2.12 9.66
C THR A 66 7.16 -1.72 8.26
N ALA A 67 8.09 -1.66 7.31
CA ALA A 67 7.78 -1.39 5.91
C ALA A 67 7.02 -2.58 5.30
N MET A 68 5.86 -2.31 4.71
CA MET A 68 5.07 -3.30 3.99
C MET A 68 5.57 -3.45 2.56
N GLU A 69 5.83 -2.32 1.91
CA GLU A 69 6.29 -2.22 0.54
C GLU A 69 7.31 -1.09 0.43
N VAL A 70 8.34 -1.32 -0.38
CA VAL A 70 9.34 -0.31 -0.74
C VAL A 70 9.47 -0.31 -2.25
N TYR A 71 9.45 0.87 -2.85
CA TYR A 71 9.69 1.04 -4.28
C TYR A 71 10.84 2.02 -4.48
N GLU A 72 11.73 1.67 -5.37
CA GLU A 72 12.73 2.56 -5.91
C GLU A 72 12.09 3.42 -6.99
N GLY A 73 12.17 4.74 -6.83
CA GLY A 73 11.72 5.71 -7.82
C GLY A 73 12.88 6.13 -8.73
N ALA A 74 12.65 6.06 -10.03
CA ALA A 74 13.64 6.40 -11.04
C ALA A 74 13.11 7.44 -12.04
N ASN A 75 14.02 8.20 -12.63
CA ASN A 75 13.77 9.05 -13.77
C ASN A 75 14.76 8.66 -14.89
N GLY A 76 14.29 7.81 -15.81
CA GLY A 76 15.18 7.14 -16.76
C GLY A 76 16.08 6.11 -16.09
N SER A 77 17.40 6.29 -16.19
CA SER A 77 18.40 5.41 -15.55
C SER A 77 18.79 5.85 -14.13
N ASP A 78 18.35 7.04 -13.71
CA ASP A 78 18.78 7.62 -12.44
C ASP A 78 17.75 7.37 -11.34
N THR A 79 18.19 6.73 -10.25
CA THR A 79 17.39 6.61 -9.02
C THR A 79 17.25 7.99 -8.38
N VAL A 80 16.03 8.47 -8.17
CA VAL A 80 15.76 9.77 -7.53
C VAL A 80 15.43 9.64 -6.05
N GLY A 81 15.00 8.46 -5.61
CA GLY A 81 14.67 8.20 -4.22
C GLY A 81 13.88 6.90 -4.04
N TYR A 82 13.23 6.80 -2.90
CA TYR A 82 12.43 5.63 -2.54
C TYR A 82 11.07 6.03 -2.01
N THR A 83 10.07 5.19 -2.22
CA THR A 83 8.78 5.30 -1.54
C THR A 83 8.57 4.11 -0.62
N ILE A 84 8.11 4.37 0.59
CA ILE A 84 7.90 3.37 1.63
C ILE A 84 6.43 3.40 2.04
N LYS A 85 5.74 2.27 1.92
CA LYS A 85 4.39 2.07 2.45
C LYS A 85 4.46 1.34 3.77
N THR A 86 3.77 1.86 4.78
CA THR A 86 3.64 1.26 6.11
C THR A 86 2.21 1.40 6.61
N ALA A 87 1.80 0.57 7.56
CA ALA A 87 0.47 0.65 8.15
C ALA A 87 0.56 0.42 9.68
N PRO A 88 1.09 1.40 10.42
CA PRO A 88 1.10 1.33 11.89
C PRO A 88 -0.33 1.27 12.43
N VAL A 89 -0.47 0.60 13.57
CA VAL A 89 -1.77 0.50 14.25
C VAL A 89 -2.04 1.81 14.96
N GLY A 90 -3.13 2.48 14.57
CA GLY A 90 -3.70 3.64 15.26
C GLY A 90 -4.72 3.24 16.33
N TYR A 91 -5.59 4.17 16.73
CA TYR A 91 -6.66 3.88 17.70
C TYR A 91 -7.82 3.10 17.06
N GLY A 92 -8.23 3.48 15.85
CA GLY A 92 -9.33 2.86 15.12
C GLY A 92 -8.92 1.67 14.25
N GLY A 93 -7.62 1.39 14.11
CA GLY A 93 -7.09 0.33 13.27
C GLY A 93 -5.80 0.73 12.54
N PRO A 94 -5.39 -0.02 11.52
CA PRO A 94 -4.23 0.33 10.71
C PRO A 94 -4.43 1.67 9.99
N VAL A 95 -3.39 2.50 9.99
CA VAL A 95 -3.34 3.76 9.24
C VAL A 95 -2.31 3.59 8.13
N GLU A 96 -2.75 3.55 6.88
CA GLU A 96 -1.85 3.44 5.74
C GLU A 96 -1.10 4.76 5.52
N ILE A 97 0.22 4.70 5.46
CA ILE A 97 1.09 5.85 5.23
C ILE A 97 2.06 5.52 4.11
N THR A 98 2.14 6.39 3.12
CA THR A 98 3.16 6.34 2.06
C THR A 98 4.11 7.52 2.24
N ILE A 99 5.41 7.25 2.31
CA ILE A 99 6.46 8.25 2.54
C ILE A 99 7.40 8.22 1.34
N GLY A 100 7.68 9.38 0.76
CA GLY A 100 8.75 9.56 -0.22
C GLY A 100 10.03 10.02 0.47
N ILE A 101 11.17 9.44 0.08
CA ILE A 101 12.50 9.79 0.59
C ILE A 101 13.43 10.02 -0.60
N SER A 102 14.09 11.18 -0.65
CA SER A 102 15.10 11.47 -1.66
C SER A 102 16.39 10.67 -1.44
N LYS A 103 17.31 10.69 -2.42
CA LYS A 103 18.66 10.10 -2.28
C LYS A 103 19.43 10.64 -1.07
N ASP A 104 19.20 11.89 -0.71
CA ASP A 104 19.88 12.57 0.41
C ASP A 104 19.26 12.23 1.77
N GLY A 105 18.28 11.31 1.82
CA GLY A 105 17.63 10.89 3.05
C GLY A 105 16.57 11.86 3.57
N LYS A 106 16.14 12.85 2.78
CA LYS A 106 15.10 13.79 3.18
C LYS A 106 13.73 13.31 2.75
N ILE A 107 12.72 13.59 3.56
CA ILE A 107 11.32 13.32 3.25
C ILE A 107 10.88 14.27 2.14
N THR A 108 10.51 13.73 0.98
CA THR A 108 9.99 14.50 -0.16
C THR A 108 8.49 14.75 -0.04
N GLY A 109 7.79 13.84 0.62
CA GLY A 109 6.36 13.94 0.87
C GLY A 109 5.85 12.81 1.75
N VAL A 110 4.69 13.02 2.33
CA VAL A 110 3.94 12.03 3.10
C VAL A 110 2.50 12.03 2.59
N ASN A 111 1.93 10.86 2.41
CA ASN A 111 0.53 10.67 2.09
C ASN A 111 -0.09 9.73 3.11
N VAL A 112 -1.18 10.13 3.74
CA VAL A 112 -1.96 9.29 4.65
C VAL A 112 -3.17 8.77 3.88
N GLY A 113 -3.18 7.46 3.65
CA GLY A 113 -4.21 6.75 2.91
C GLY A 113 -5.35 6.24 3.79
N ASN A 114 -5.77 5.00 3.52
CA ASN A 114 -6.86 4.37 4.25
C ASN A 114 -6.61 4.34 5.75
N ASN A 115 -7.61 4.75 6.51
CA ASN A 115 -7.62 4.65 7.96
C ASN A 115 -9.07 4.57 8.47
N SER A 116 -9.24 4.04 9.66
CA SER A 116 -10.53 3.96 10.37
C SER A 116 -10.53 4.83 11.63
N GLU A 117 -9.73 5.90 11.63
CA GLU A 117 -9.62 6.82 12.74
C GLU A 117 -10.87 7.67 12.93
N THR A 118 -11.09 8.12 14.16
CA THR A 118 -12.26 8.94 14.51
C THR A 118 -12.21 10.29 13.79
N PRO A 119 -13.28 10.64 13.03
CA PRO A 119 -13.40 11.94 12.38
C PRO A 119 -13.22 13.10 13.37
N GLY A 120 -12.45 14.10 12.97
CA GLY A 120 -12.15 15.27 13.79
C GLY A 120 -11.07 15.06 14.87
N LEU A 121 -10.62 13.80 15.08
CA LEU A 121 -9.52 13.43 15.99
C LEU A 121 -8.38 12.78 15.19
N GLY A 122 -8.22 11.45 15.23
CA GLY A 122 -7.16 10.74 14.57
C GLY A 122 -7.17 10.90 13.04
N ALA A 123 -8.35 11.03 12.42
CA ALA A 123 -8.49 11.28 10.99
C ALA A 123 -7.83 12.59 10.50
N LYS A 124 -7.54 13.55 11.42
CA LYS A 124 -6.77 14.76 11.09
C LYS A 124 -5.32 14.48 10.65
N ALA A 125 -4.81 13.29 10.93
CA ALA A 125 -3.50 12.88 10.41
C ALA A 125 -3.45 12.91 8.88
N ALA A 126 -4.60 12.75 8.21
CA ALA A 126 -4.74 12.82 6.76
C ALA A 126 -4.89 14.26 6.22
N ASP A 127 -4.89 15.29 7.07
CA ASP A 127 -4.93 16.67 6.60
C ASP A 127 -3.57 17.10 6.05
N PRO A 128 -3.53 17.72 4.85
CA PRO A 128 -2.29 18.25 4.27
C PRO A 128 -1.53 19.20 5.17
N ALA A 129 -2.25 19.98 6.00
CA ALA A 129 -1.65 20.86 7.00
C ALA A 129 -0.87 20.10 8.08
N PHE A 130 -1.28 18.86 8.40
CA PHE A 130 -0.61 18.02 9.37
C PHE A 130 0.59 17.29 8.77
N TYR A 131 0.40 16.48 7.73
CA TYR A 131 1.50 15.69 7.17
C TYR A 131 2.49 16.51 6.34
N GLY A 132 2.10 17.66 5.82
CA GLY A 132 2.98 18.55 5.08
C GLY A 132 4.16 19.09 5.89
N GLN A 133 4.05 19.12 7.23
CA GLN A 133 5.13 19.56 8.11
C GLN A 133 6.38 18.66 8.09
N TYR A 134 6.24 17.43 7.60
CA TYR A 134 7.36 16.47 7.52
C TYR A 134 8.22 16.65 6.27
N LYS A 135 7.75 17.41 5.28
CA LYS A 135 8.52 17.67 4.05
C LYS A 135 9.85 18.34 4.37
N ASP A 136 10.90 17.94 3.65
CA ASP A 136 12.29 18.41 3.76
C ASP A 136 12.99 18.11 5.11
N LYS A 137 12.38 17.31 5.96
CA LYS A 137 12.99 16.79 7.18
C LYS A 137 13.80 15.52 6.89
N ALA A 138 14.87 15.31 7.68
CA ALA A 138 15.72 14.13 7.66
C ALA A 138 15.48 13.29 8.91
#